data_22438410178f9f5d1757a7192a68d92a
#
_entry.id   22438410178f9f5d1757a7192a68d92a
#
_cell.length_a   1.000
_cell.length_b   1.000
_cell.length_c   1.000
_cell.angle_alpha   90.00
_cell.angle_beta   90.00
_cell.angle_gamma   90.00
#
_symmetry.space_group_name_H-M   'P 1'
#
loop_
_entity.id
_entity.type
_entity.pdbx_description
1 polymer ?
#
loop_
_entity_poly.entity_id
_entity_poly.type
_entity_poly.pdbx_seq_one_letter_code
_entity_poly.pdbx_strand_id
1 'polypeptide(L)'
;MASPQAASLGKTGKFGDLWRRLWFLLGALVVYRIGAHIPVPGIDPVKLAELFQGQQGGILGVFNLFSGGALSRFTLFALGIMPYISSSIIMQLMTISVPSMEALKKEGEAGRRKITQYTRYGTVALALFQGLGIAIALESQAGLVLDPGGLFRFVTVLTLLTGTMFLMWLGEQITERGIGNGISIIIFAGIVAGLPSALGGLFELVRTGAMHAISALFICALVVLVTGFVVFVEKGQRKILVNYAKRQVGNKVYGGQSSHLPLKLNMSGVIPPIFASSIILFPATAAGWFGSGNGMTWLKDIAATLSPGQPIYVMLYATAIIFFCFFYTALVFNSKETADNLKKSGAFVPGIRPGDQTARYIDKILTRLTLAGAIYITVVCLLPEFLILKWNVPFYFGGTSLLIIVVVTMDFMSQVQAYVMSHQYESLLKKANFKGAGFPAR
;
A
#
# COMPACT_ATOMS: atom_id res chain seq x y z
N MET A 1 21.65 -34.82 18.79
CA MET A 1 20.96 -33.84 19.68
C MET A 1 19.94 -33.10 18.81
N ALA A 2 18.66 -33.43 18.92
CA ALA A 2 17.58 -32.79 18.17
C ALA A 2 17.35 -31.38 18.73
N SER A 3 17.26 -30.38 17.86
CA SER A 3 17.07 -28.98 18.22
C SER A 3 15.74 -28.78 18.99
N PRO A 4 15.67 -27.88 19.97
CA PRO A 4 14.46 -27.68 20.79
C PRO A 4 13.23 -27.17 20.01
N GLN A 5 13.37 -26.82 18.75
CA GLN A 5 12.27 -26.38 17.88
C GLN A 5 11.33 -27.52 17.41
N ALA A 6 11.79 -28.77 17.41
CA ALA A 6 10.95 -29.93 17.00
C ALA A 6 9.94 -30.36 18.07
N ALA A 7 10.16 -30.01 19.33
CA ALA A 7 9.30 -30.41 20.45
C ALA A 7 8.08 -29.50 20.66
N SER A 8 8.06 -28.29 20.09
CA SER A 8 6.94 -27.34 20.25
C SER A 8 5.81 -27.51 19.21
N LEU A 9 6.04 -28.27 18.14
CA LEU A 9 5.09 -28.51 17.05
C LEU A 9 3.93 -29.44 17.39
N GLY A 10 3.99 -30.13 18.54
CA GLY A 10 2.99 -31.12 18.95
C GLY A 10 1.84 -30.60 19.83
N LYS A 11 1.91 -29.37 20.34
CA LYS A 11 0.95 -28.85 21.35
C LYS A 11 0.07 -27.68 20.91
N THR A 12 0.25 -27.10 19.75
CA THR A 12 -0.63 -26.05 19.24
C THR A 12 -1.77 -26.69 18.44
N GLY A 13 -3.03 -26.41 18.84
CA GLY A 13 -4.22 -26.86 18.14
C GLY A 13 -4.20 -26.47 16.65
N LYS A 14 -5.07 -27.08 15.84
CA LYS A 14 -5.15 -27.03 14.36
C LYS A 14 -4.96 -25.64 13.69
N PHE A 15 -5.07 -24.55 14.44
CA PHE A 15 -4.92 -23.16 13.99
C PHE A 15 -3.89 -22.34 14.79
N GLY A 16 -3.04 -22.98 15.60
CA GLY A 16 -2.14 -22.29 16.51
C GLY A 16 -1.16 -21.33 15.81
N ASP A 17 -0.69 -21.67 14.62
CA ASP A 17 0.22 -20.80 13.86
C ASP A 17 -0.50 -19.58 13.29
N LEU A 18 -1.73 -19.74 12.79
CA LEU A 18 -2.57 -18.63 12.34
C LEU A 18 -2.87 -17.66 13.49
N TRP A 19 -3.26 -18.17 14.65
CA TRP A 19 -3.52 -17.36 15.84
C TRP A 19 -2.28 -16.61 16.30
N ARG A 20 -1.11 -17.25 16.29
CA ARG A 20 0.16 -16.60 16.63
C ARG A 20 0.47 -15.43 15.70
N ARG A 21 0.26 -15.59 14.38
CA ARG A 21 0.45 -14.53 13.38
C ARG A 21 -0.55 -13.39 13.55
N LEU A 22 -1.81 -13.70 13.85
CA LEU A 22 -2.84 -12.70 14.12
C LEU A 22 -2.54 -11.91 15.41
N TRP A 23 -2.15 -12.59 16.50
CA TRP A 23 -1.78 -11.90 17.73
C TRP A 23 -0.54 -11.03 17.57
N PHE A 24 0.43 -11.49 16.80
CA PHE A 24 1.59 -10.67 16.45
C PHE A 24 1.18 -9.42 15.68
N LEU A 25 0.31 -9.55 14.69
CA LEU A 25 -0.21 -8.44 13.93
C LEU A 25 -0.96 -7.43 14.82
N LEU A 26 -1.86 -7.90 15.67
CA LEU A 26 -2.59 -7.03 16.62
C LEU A 26 -1.62 -6.32 17.57
N GLY A 27 -0.64 -7.02 18.12
CA GLY A 27 0.40 -6.42 18.96
C GLY A 27 1.19 -5.33 18.24
N ALA A 28 1.58 -5.58 16.99
CA ALA A 28 2.27 -4.60 16.16
C ALA A 28 1.42 -3.34 15.90
N LEU A 29 0.12 -3.51 15.63
CA LEU A 29 -0.82 -2.39 15.45
C LEU A 29 -1.02 -1.58 16.74
N VAL A 30 -1.06 -2.24 17.90
CA VAL A 30 -1.11 -1.55 19.21
C VAL A 30 0.15 -0.71 19.41
N VAL A 31 1.34 -1.26 19.15
CA VAL A 31 2.61 -0.52 19.24
C VAL A 31 2.61 0.68 18.29
N TYR A 32 2.15 0.50 17.05
CA TYR A 32 1.99 1.60 16.10
C TYR A 32 1.08 2.70 16.66
N ARG A 33 -0.07 2.35 17.23
CA ARG A 33 -1.01 3.33 17.81
C ARG A 33 -0.44 4.06 19.01
N ILE A 34 0.29 3.39 19.90
CA ILE A 34 0.96 4.02 21.03
C ILE A 34 1.98 5.05 20.52
N GLY A 35 2.85 4.67 19.60
CA GLY A 35 3.85 5.59 19.04
C GLY A 35 3.25 6.79 18.28
N ALA A 36 2.07 6.64 17.68
CA ALA A 36 1.32 7.73 17.04
C ALA A 36 0.73 8.73 18.05
N HIS A 37 0.90 8.55 19.36
CA HIS A 37 0.46 9.47 20.41
C HIS A 37 1.62 10.03 21.25
N ILE A 38 2.86 9.62 20.99
CA ILE A 38 4.04 10.17 21.69
C ILE A 38 4.47 11.45 21.00
N PRO A 39 4.24 12.64 21.60
CA PRO A 39 4.59 13.91 20.98
C PRO A 39 6.10 14.14 20.94
N VAL A 40 6.56 14.87 19.92
CA VAL A 40 7.94 15.37 19.86
C VAL A 40 8.10 16.51 20.87
N PRO A 41 9.15 16.53 21.69
CA PRO A 41 9.36 17.57 22.69
C PRO A 41 9.67 18.94 22.04
N GLY A 42 9.28 20.02 22.71
CA GLY A 42 9.61 21.39 22.30
C GLY A 42 8.56 22.10 21.45
N ILE A 43 7.36 21.55 21.29
CA ILE A 43 6.25 22.14 20.53
C ILE A 43 5.04 22.36 21.41
N ASP A 44 4.37 23.49 21.21
CA ASP A 44 3.11 23.83 21.89
C ASP A 44 1.94 23.06 21.20
N PRO A 45 1.28 22.11 21.89
CA PRO A 45 0.24 21.30 21.29
C PRO A 45 -1.04 22.08 20.94
N VAL A 46 -1.32 23.18 21.66
CA VAL A 46 -2.53 24.01 21.46
C VAL A 46 -2.42 24.78 20.15
N LYS A 47 -1.31 25.49 19.95
CA LYS A 47 -1.06 26.27 18.74
C LYS A 47 -0.91 25.35 17.50
N LEU A 48 -0.34 24.18 17.69
CA LEU A 48 -0.25 23.18 16.64
C LEU A 48 -1.63 22.73 16.18
N ALA A 49 -2.54 22.45 17.11
CA ALA A 49 -3.91 22.04 16.79
C ALA A 49 -4.68 23.15 16.04
N GLU A 50 -4.52 24.42 16.42
CA GLU A 50 -5.12 25.58 15.73
C GLU A 50 -4.60 25.69 14.28
N LEU A 51 -3.31 25.52 14.07
CA LEU A 51 -2.66 25.56 12.74
C LEU A 51 -3.21 24.47 11.82
N PHE A 52 -3.38 23.26 12.33
CA PHE A 52 -3.92 22.15 11.57
C PHE A 52 -5.42 22.28 11.29
N GLN A 53 -6.20 22.87 12.21
CA GLN A 53 -7.63 23.14 11.97
C GLN A 53 -7.83 24.11 10.79
N GLY A 54 -6.95 25.09 10.62
CA GLY A 54 -7.00 26.03 9.50
C GLY A 54 -6.60 25.44 8.15
N GLN A 55 -5.88 24.32 8.12
CA GLN A 55 -5.29 23.72 6.91
C GLN A 55 -5.79 22.31 6.60
N GLN A 56 -6.90 21.89 7.15
CA GLN A 56 -7.42 20.51 7.02
C GLN A 56 -7.70 20.06 5.59
N GLY A 57 -8.00 20.96 4.66
CA GLY A 57 -8.26 20.65 3.25
C GLY A 57 -7.04 20.66 2.33
N GLY A 58 -5.83 20.96 2.86
CA GLY A 58 -4.62 21.11 2.07
C GLY A 58 -3.73 19.86 2.01
N ILE A 59 -2.54 20.05 1.46
CA ILE A 59 -1.50 19.00 1.34
C ILE A 59 -1.17 18.36 2.70
N LEU A 60 -1.11 19.15 3.76
CA LEU A 60 -0.86 18.68 5.13
C LEU A 60 -1.97 17.76 5.65
N GLY A 61 -3.23 18.01 5.24
CA GLY A 61 -4.35 17.14 5.57
C GLY A 61 -4.21 15.74 4.97
N VAL A 62 -3.81 15.65 3.69
CA VAL A 62 -3.56 14.37 3.02
C VAL A 62 -2.39 13.63 3.68
N PHE A 63 -1.31 14.34 4.00
CA PHE A 63 -0.16 13.75 4.69
C PHE A 63 -0.55 13.23 6.09
N ASN A 64 -1.35 13.99 6.82
CA ASN A 64 -1.86 13.62 8.13
C ASN A 64 -2.75 12.37 8.08
N LEU A 65 -3.50 12.18 7.00
CA LEU A 65 -4.32 10.99 6.77
C LEU A 65 -3.45 9.72 6.67
N PHE A 66 -2.37 9.75 5.88
CA PHE A 66 -1.45 8.63 5.74
C PHE A 66 -0.65 8.33 7.01
N SER A 67 -0.39 9.35 7.83
CA SER A 67 0.27 9.19 9.14
C SER A 67 -0.68 8.77 10.27
N GLY A 68 -1.98 8.64 9.99
CA GLY A 68 -2.99 8.26 10.99
C GLY A 68 -3.23 9.30 12.09
N GLY A 69 -3.13 10.59 11.74
CA GLY A 69 -3.27 11.70 12.67
C GLY A 69 -2.00 12.02 13.48
N ALA A 70 -0.88 11.34 13.16
CA ALA A 70 0.39 11.56 13.85
C ALA A 70 1.01 12.92 13.54
N LEU A 71 0.78 13.46 12.34
CA LEU A 71 1.30 14.75 11.94
C LEU A 71 0.58 15.91 12.67
N SER A 72 -0.75 15.86 12.81
CA SER A 72 -1.53 16.90 13.51
C SER A 72 -1.20 17.02 14.99
N ARG A 73 -0.66 15.98 15.59
CA ARG A 73 -0.16 15.95 16.98
C ARG A 73 1.35 16.10 17.07
N PHE A 74 2.02 16.14 15.93
CA PHE A 74 3.47 16.13 15.77
C PHE A 74 4.15 15.07 16.66
N THR A 75 3.84 13.83 16.39
CA THR A 75 4.33 12.68 17.16
C THR A 75 5.57 12.08 16.52
N LEU A 76 6.17 11.11 17.22
CA LEU A 76 7.29 10.29 16.75
C LEU A 76 7.07 9.76 15.30
N PHE A 77 5.83 9.45 14.94
CA PHE A 77 5.45 8.94 13.61
C PHE A 77 4.85 10.01 12.68
N ALA A 78 5.17 11.30 12.90
CA ALA A 78 4.62 12.37 12.08
C ALA A 78 4.94 12.24 10.59
N LEU A 79 6.14 11.80 10.22
CA LEU A 79 6.50 11.48 8.83
C LEU A 79 5.83 10.20 8.32
N GLY A 80 5.34 9.34 9.22
CA GLY A 80 4.76 8.06 8.86
C GLY A 80 5.73 7.17 8.07
N ILE A 81 5.18 6.40 7.14
CA ILE A 81 5.94 5.51 6.26
C ILE A 81 6.25 6.14 4.88
N MET A 82 5.88 7.41 4.67
CA MET A 82 6.02 8.11 3.38
C MET A 82 7.45 8.17 2.85
N PRO A 83 8.50 8.45 3.66
CA PRO A 83 9.88 8.45 3.17
C PRO A 83 10.31 7.09 2.62
N TYR A 84 9.84 6.01 3.23
CA TYR A 84 10.10 4.65 2.74
C TYR A 84 9.40 4.36 1.41
N ILE A 85 8.13 4.78 1.28
CA ILE A 85 7.39 4.60 0.03
C ILE A 85 8.09 5.34 -1.10
N SER A 86 8.45 6.61 -0.89
CA SER A 86 9.17 7.42 -1.89
C SER A 86 10.51 6.80 -2.27
N SER A 87 11.29 6.34 -1.30
CA SER A 87 12.56 5.65 -1.55
C SER A 87 12.36 4.34 -2.32
N SER A 88 11.34 3.56 -1.97
CA SER A 88 11.01 2.31 -2.67
C SER A 88 10.64 2.55 -4.13
N ILE A 89 9.88 3.62 -4.42
CA ILE A 89 9.53 4.03 -5.78
C ILE A 89 10.78 4.37 -6.58
N ILE A 90 11.63 5.24 -6.02
CA ILE A 90 12.88 5.66 -6.65
C ILE A 90 13.74 4.45 -6.97
N MET A 91 13.91 3.53 -6.02
CA MET A 91 14.70 2.32 -6.24
C MET A 91 14.10 1.40 -7.29
N GLN A 92 12.77 1.25 -7.34
CA GLN A 92 12.10 0.47 -8.38
C GLN A 92 12.26 1.10 -9.77
N LEU A 93 12.16 2.42 -9.89
CA LEU A 93 12.46 3.14 -11.14
C LEU A 93 13.92 2.93 -11.55
N MET A 94 14.86 3.02 -10.62
CA MET A 94 16.28 2.79 -10.88
C MET A 94 16.58 1.38 -11.34
N THR A 95 15.86 0.35 -10.86
CA THR A 95 16.06 -1.04 -11.32
C THR A 95 15.71 -1.25 -12.79
N ILE A 96 14.98 -0.33 -13.42
CA ILE A 96 14.64 -0.38 -14.84
C ILE A 96 15.55 0.53 -15.65
N SER A 97 15.89 1.71 -15.09
CA SER A 97 16.63 2.74 -15.82
C SER A 97 18.15 2.55 -15.76
N VAL A 98 18.67 1.89 -14.73
CA VAL A 98 20.11 1.74 -14.51
C VAL A 98 20.54 0.29 -14.72
N PRO A 99 21.40 -0.02 -15.72
CA PRO A 99 21.80 -1.38 -16.06
C PRO A 99 22.42 -2.17 -14.91
N SER A 100 23.18 -1.51 -14.01
CA SER A 100 23.78 -2.16 -12.84
C SER A 100 22.73 -2.62 -11.83
N MET A 101 21.64 -1.89 -11.68
CA MET A 101 20.53 -2.25 -10.79
C MET A 101 19.65 -3.34 -11.40
N GLU A 102 19.51 -3.32 -12.74
CA GLU A 102 18.84 -4.42 -13.47
C GLU A 102 19.60 -5.73 -13.32
N ALA A 103 20.93 -5.70 -13.39
CA ALA A 103 21.78 -6.86 -13.17
C ALA A 103 21.59 -7.42 -11.75
N LEU A 104 21.56 -6.57 -10.71
CA LEU A 104 21.26 -6.98 -9.34
C LEU A 104 19.87 -7.64 -9.21
N LYS A 105 18.86 -7.14 -9.91
CA LYS A 105 17.51 -7.76 -9.90
C LYS A 105 17.55 -9.17 -10.48
N LYS A 106 18.40 -9.45 -11.48
CA LYS A 106 18.57 -10.75 -12.10
C LYS A 106 19.36 -11.75 -11.24
N GLU A 107 20.13 -11.29 -10.23
CA GLU A 107 20.84 -12.15 -9.28
C GLU A 107 19.90 -12.91 -8.30
N GLY A 108 18.59 -12.68 -8.35
CA GLY A 108 17.62 -13.36 -7.50
C GLY A 108 17.58 -12.83 -6.07
N GLU A 109 17.57 -13.73 -5.08
CA GLU A 109 17.43 -13.37 -3.64
C GLU A 109 18.57 -12.50 -3.12
N ALA A 110 19.80 -12.72 -3.55
CA ALA A 110 20.97 -11.93 -3.11
C ALA A 110 20.86 -10.48 -3.61
N GLY A 111 20.46 -10.30 -4.87
CA GLY A 111 20.25 -8.98 -5.44
C GLY A 111 19.06 -8.24 -4.82
N ARG A 112 17.95 -8.95 -4.54
CA ARG A 112 16.80 -8.37 -3.82
C ARG A 112 17.20 -7.82 -2.44
N ARG A 113 18.02 -8.53 -1.67
CA ARG A 113 18.50 -8.06 -0.37
C ARG A 113 19.30 -6.76 -0.50
N LYS A 114 20.18 -6.65 -1.52
CA LYS A 114 20.93 -5.41 -1.78
C LYS A 114 20.01 -4.25 -2.16
N ILE A 115 19.02 -4.48 -3.03
CA ILE A 115 18.04 -3.46 -3.41
C ILE A 115 17.27 -2.97 -2.18
N THR A 116 16.82 -3.89 -1.32
CA THR A 116 16.16 -3.53 -0.04
C THR A 116 17.07 -2.70 0.85
N GLN A 117 18.36 -3.03 0.93
CA GLN A 117 19.34 -2.25 1.69
C GLN A 117 19.51 -0.84 1.14
N TYR A 118 19.59 -0.67 -0.18
CA TYR A 118 19.62 0.66 -0.81
C TYR A 118 18.32 1.45 -0.56
N THR A 119 17.18 0.78 -0.58
CA THR A 119 15.89 1.41 -0.21
C THR A 119 15.93 1.94 1.22
N ARG A 120 16.50 1.19 2.18
CA ARG A 120 16.66 1.65 3.57
C ARG A 120 17.57 2.89 3.67
N TYR A 121 18.69 2.91 2.95
CA TYR A 121 19.57 4.10 2.91
C TYR A 121 18.88 5.31 2.30
N GLY A 122 18.14 5.11 1.19
CA GLY A 122 17.33 6.16 0.59
C GLY A 122 16.24 6.68 1.53
N THR A 123 15.63 5.80 2.34
CA THR A 123 14.65 6.18 3.37
C THR A 123 15.29 7.07 4.43
N VAL A 124 16.48 6.74 4.91
CA VAL A 124 17.22 7.58 5.88
C VAL A 124 17.49 8.97 5.29
N ALA A 125 18.01 9.04 4.05
CA ALA A 125 18.31 10.31 3.40
C ALA A 125 17.04 11.18 3.22
N LEU A 126 15.95 10.59 2.75
CA LEU A 126 14.68 11.30 2.57
C LEU A 126 14.05 11.73 3.90
N ALA A 127 14.11 10.88 4.93
CA ALA A 127 13.58 11.21 6.26
C ALA A 127 14.37 12.36 6.92
N LEU A 128 15.71 12.38 6.76
CA LEU A 128 16.55 13.51 7.20
C LEU A 128 16.17 14.82 6.50
N PHE A 129 16.03 14.77 5.18
CA PHE A 129 15.67 15.94 4.39
C PHE A 129 14.27 16.47 4.75
N GLN A 130 13.28 15.58 4.82
CA GLN A 130 11.90 15.94 5.19
C GLN A 130 11.81 16.40 6.65
N GLY A 131 12.51 15.73 7.58
CA GLY A 131 12.55 16.12 8.99
C GLY A 131 13.16 17.50 9.19
N LEU A 132 14.24 17.83 8.48
CA LEU A 132 14.82 19.18 8.47
C LEU A 132 13.85 20.22 7.90
N GLY A 133 13.19 19.92 6.78
CA GLY A 133 12.21 20.81 6.18
C GLY A 133 11.06 21.14 7.13
N ILE A 134 10.51 20.14 7.80
CA ILE A 134 9.44 20.32 8.79
C ILE A 134 9.94 21.12 10.01
N ALA A 135 11.12 20.82 10.54
CA ALA A 135 11.68 21.54 11.68
C ALA A 135 11.84 23.06 11.40
N ILE A 136 12.36 23.39 10.20
CA ILE A 136 12.50 24.80 9.76
C ILE A 136 11.14 25.45 9.56
N ALA A 137 10.17 24.74 8.95
CA ALA A 137 8.83 25.26 8.75
C ALA A 137 8.10 25.55 10.07
N LEU A 138 8.26 24.70 11.08
CA LEU A 138 7.67 24.91 12.40
C LEU A 138 8.33 26.08 13.16
N GLU A 139 9.65 26.24 13.04
CA GLU A 139 10.33 27.41 13.62
C GLU A 139 9.93 28.73 12.98
N SER A 140 9.55 28.73 11.71
CA SER A 140 9.07 29.95 11.02
C SER A 140 7.71 30.44 11.54
N GLN A 141 6.98 29.61 12.28
CA GLN A 141 5.70 29.96 12.90
C GLN A 141 5.93 30.56 14.29
N ALA A 142 5.58 31.81 14.48
CA ALA A 142 5.82 32.52 15.72
C ALA A 142 5.15 31.85 16.92
N GLY A 143 5.95 31.46 17.91
CA GLY A 143 5.49 30.91 19.19
C GLY A 143 4.97 29.45 19.15
N LEU A 144 5.16 28.73 18.08
CA LEU A 144 4.83 27.31 17.99
C LEU A 144 5.91 26.44 18.66
N VAL A 145 7.16 26.81 18.50
CA VAL A 145 8.32 26.17 19.12
C VAL A 145 8.69 26.92 20.39
N LEU A 146 8.84 26.19 21.51
CA LEU A 146 9.15 26.77 22.82
C LEU A 146 10.54 27.38 22.84
N ASP A 147 11.53 26.64 22.36
CA ASP A 147 12.94 27.06 22.29
C ASP A 147 13.46 26.88 20.85
N PRO A 148 13.29 27.88 19.94
CA PRO A 148 13.80 27.78 18.59
C PRO A 148 15.33 27.78 18.55
N GLY A 149 15.92 26.86 17.78
CA GLY A 149 17.38 26.77 17.65
C GLY A 149 17.90 25.44 17.14
N GLY A 150 19.23 25.35 17.04
CA GLY A 150 19.89 24.16 16.49
C GLY A 150 19.59 22.88 17.29
N LEU A 151 19.39 22.97 18.60
CA LEU A 151 19.05 21.84 19.45
C LEU A 151 17.66 21.28 19.11
N PHE A 152 16.67 22.16 18.94
CA PHE A 152 15.31 21.76 18.54
C PHE A 152 15.33 21.04 17.18
N ARG A 153 16.03 21.61 16.18
CA ARG A 153 16.15 20.99 14.86
C ARG A 153 16.77 19.60 14.94
N PHE A 154 17.88 19.47 15.69
CA PHE A 154 18.57 18.20 15.86
C PHE A 154 17.68 17.14 16.53
N VAL A 155 17.03 17.48 17.65
CA VAL A 155 16.15 16.57 18.39
C VAL A 155 14.95 16.18 17.52
N THR A 156 14.33 17.13 16.85
CA THR A 156 13.17 16.88 15.96
C THR A 156 13.56 15.95 14.81
N VAL A 157 14.64 16.23 14.10
CA VAL A 157 15.10 15.39 12.97
C VAL A 157 15.44 13.99 13.44
N LEU A 158 16.16 13.85 14.56
CA LEU A 158 16.54 12.56 15.10
C LEU A 158 15.29 11.75 15.53
N THR A 159 14.33 12.40 16.16
CA THR A 159 13.08 11.77 16.60
C THR A 159 12.26 11.27 15.42
N LEU A 160 12.06 12.11 14.39
CA LEU A 160 11.32 11.76 13.19
C LEU A 160 12.01 10.66 12.38
N LEU A 161 13.33 10.72 12.25
CA LEU A 161 14.13 9.67 11.61
C LEU A 161 13.97 8.33 12.34
N THR A 162 14.12 8.34 13.66
CA THR A 162 13.97 7.13 14.49
C THR A 162 12.56 6.55 14.34
N GLY A 163 11.53 7.40 14.34
CA GLY A 163 10.14 6.99 14.12
C GLY A 163 9.93 6.32 12.77
N THR A 164 10.43 6.94 11.71
CA THR A 164 10.32 6.39 10.34
C THR A 164 11.04 5.04 10.19
N MET A 165 12.25 4.94 10.73
CA MET A 165 13.03 3.70 10.69
C MET A 165 12.37 2.59 11.50
N PHE A 166 11.79 2.94 12.65
CA PHE A 166 11.02 1.99 13.45
C PHE A 166 9.77 1.49 12.72
N LEU A 167 9.00 2.38 12.06
CA LEU A 167 7.84 1.98 11.28
C LEU A 167 8.21 1.09 10.08
N MET A 168 9.31 1.38 9.41
CA MET A 168 9.83 0.55 8.34
C MET A 168 10.16 -0.86 8.86
N TRP A 169 10.92 -0.95 9.96
CA TRP A 169 11.24 -2.22 10.61
C TRP A 169 9.99 -2.97 11.07
N LEU A 170 9.03 -2.26 11.66
CA LEU A 170 7.76 -2.85 12.10
C LEU A 170 6.97 -3.43 10.91
N GLY A 171 6.92 -2.71 9.78
CA GLY A 171 6.29 -3.17 8.54
C GLY A 171 6.96 -4.44 7.98
N GLU A 172 8.29 -4.51 8.02
CA GLU A 172 9.02 -5.71 7.63
C GLU A 172 8.72 -6.89 8.58
N GLN A 173 8.68 -6.66 9.89
CA GLN A 173 8.33 -7.71 10.86
C GLN A 173 6.88 -8.21 10.69
N ILE A 174 5.93 -7.33 10.39
CA ILE A 174 4.55 -7.73 10.07
C ILE A 174 4.52 -8.61 8.82
N THR A 175 5.29 -8.25 7.79
CA THR A 175 5.36 -9.03 6.54
C THR A 175 5.96 -10.42 6.75
N GLU A 176 7.01 -10.52 7.58
CA GLU A 176 7.71 -11.80 7.84
C GLU A 176 6.95 -12.71 8.81
N ARG A 177 6.43 -12.16 9.90
CA ARG A 177 5.86 -12.92 11.02
C ARG A 177 4.35 -12.83 11.14
N GLY A 178 3.73 -11.85 10.47
CA GLY A 178 2.29 -11.64 10.46
C GLY A 178 1.61 -12.28 9.25
N ILE A 179 0.54 -11.63 8.78
CA ILE A 179 -0.23 -11.98 7.59
C ILE A 179 -0.36 -10.71 6.76
N GLY A 180 -0.08 -10.78 5.47
CA GLY A 180 -0.22 -9.65 4.56
C GLY A 180 1.05 -8.83 4.38
N ASN A 181 0.93 -7.76 3.59
CA ASN A 181 2.00 -6.78 3.41
C ASN A 181 1.97 -5.79 4.59
N GLY A 182 2.99 -5.84 5.45
CA GLY A 182 3.04 -5.04 6.67
C GLY A 182 2.97 -3.54 6.43
N ILE A 183 3.56 -3.04 5.35
CA ILE A 183 3.53 -1.63 4.98
C ILE A 183 2.10 -1.19 4.65
N SER A 184 1.41 -1.97 3.81
CA SER A 184 0.01 -1.71 3.46
C SER A 184 -0.91 -1.76 4.68
N ILE A 185 -0.64 -2.67 5.62
CA ILE A 185 -1.40 -2.78 6.87
C ILE A 185 -1.17 -1.59 7.79
N ILE A 186 0.05 -1.05 7.89
CA ILE A 186 0.32 0.15 8.68
C ILE A 186 -0.41 1.36 8.08
N ILE A 187 -0.38 1.53 6.75
CA ILE A 187 -1.14 2.59 6.06
C ILE A 187 -2.64 2.42 6.32
N PHE A 188 -3.15 1.21 6.15
CA PHE A 188 -4.55 0.89 6.43
C PHE A 188 -4.94 1.23 7.87
N ALA A 189 -4.13 0.86 8.86
CA ALA A 189 -4.37 1.16 10.26
C ALA A 189 -4.39 2.67 10.54
N GLY A 190 -3.51 3.44 9.87
CA GLY A 190 -3.50 4.88 9.92
C GLY A 190 -4.81 5.49 9.41
N ILE A 191 -5.25 5.06 8.24
CA ILE A 191 -6.47 5.55 7.60
C ILE A 191 -7.72 5.17 8.42
N VAL A 192 -7.83 3.92 8.83
CA VAL A 192 -8.98 3.43 9.62
C VAL A 192 -9.08 4.15 10.97
N ALA A 193 -7.97 4.53 11.56
CA ALA A 193 -7.96 5.30 12.80
C ALA A 193 -8.58 6.70 12.68
N GLY A 194 -8.61 7.26 11.48
CA GLY A 194 -9.29 8.54 11.20
C GLY A 194 -10.79 8.42 10.95
N LEU A 195 -11.31 7.19 10.69
CA LEU A 195 -12.72 6.95 10.38
C LEU A 195 -13.71 7.46 11.44
N PRO A 196 -13.51 7.14 12.75
CA PRO A 196 -14.45 7.59 13.78
C PRO A 196 -14.55 9.13 13.87
N SER A 197 -13.42 9.83 13.74
CA SER A 197 -13.40 11.29 13.77
C SER A 197 -14.05 11.91 12.53
N ALA A 198 -13.88 11.31 11.35
CA ALA A 198 -14.54 11.74 10.13
C ALA A 198 -16.06 11.58 10.20
N LEU A 199 -16.54 10.45 10.73
CA LEU A 199 -17.97 10.24 10.96
C LEU A 199 -18.52 11.20 12.00
N GLY A 200 -17.79 11.42 13.11
CA GLY A 200 -18.14 12.40 14.13
C GLY A 200 -18.27 13.83 13.56
N GLY A 201 -17.33 14.22 12.70
CA GLY A 201 -17.37 15.51 11.98
C GLY A 201 -18.59 15.64 11.05
N LEU A 202 -18.97 14.57 10.35
CA LEU A 202 -20.17 14.57 9.51
C LEU A 202 -21.45 14.77 10.34
N PHE A 203 -21.57 14.09 11.48
CA PHE A 203 -22.71 14.26 12.37
C PHE A 203 -22.76 15.67 12.99
N GLU A 204 -21.60 16.25 13.32
CA GLU A 204 -21.52 17.62 13.85
C GLU A 204 -21.98 18.65 12.81
N LEU A 205 -21.63 18.50 11.53
CA LEU A 205 -22.11 19.37 10.46
C LEU A 205 -23.63 19.31 10.27
N VAL A 206 -24.22 18.13 10.45
CA VAL A 206 -25.69 17.98 10.44
C VAL A 206 -26.30 18.64 11.68
N ARG A 207 -25.68 18.47 12.84
CA ARG A 207 -26.16 19.06 14.12
C ARG A 207 -26.09 20.58 14.12
N THR A 208 -25.05 21.16 13.56
CA THR A 208 -24.86 22.61 13.44
C THR A 208 -25.69 23.25 12.34
N GLY A 209 -26.39 22.45 11.52
CA GLY A 209 -27.19 22.94 10.39
C GLY A 209 -26.37 23.39 9.19
N ALA A 210 -25.05 23.18 9.20
CA ALA A 210 -24.16 23.49 8.08
C ALA A 210 -24.40 22.54 6.88
N MET A 211 -24.97 21.34 7.13
CA MET A 211 -25.35 20.38 6.12
C MET A 211 -26.75 19.81 6.39
N HIS A 212 -27.54 19.66 5.34
CA HIS A 212 -28.83 18.98 5.45
C HIS A 212 -28.67 17.49 5.75
N ALA A 213 -29.49 16.92 6.63
CA ALA A 213 -29.47 15.51 6.99
C ALA A 213 -29.58 14.57 5.76
N ILE A 214 -30.36 14.99 4.75
CA ILE A 214 -30.55 14.25 3.49
C ILE A 214 -29.21 14.15 2.73
N SER A 215 -28.42 15.23 2.71
CA SER A 215 -27.11 15.24 2.04
C SER A 215 -26.12 14.31 2.74
N ALA A 216 -26.12 14.29 4.08
CA ALA A 216 -25.29 13.37 4.85
C ALA A 216 -25.67 11.89 4.60
N LEU A 217 -26.97 11.59 4.56
CA LEU A 217 -27.47 10.26 4.22
C LEU A 217 -27.05 9.84 2.80
N PHE A 218 -27.16 10.76 1.83
CA PHE A 218 -26.73 10.51 0.45
C PHE A 218 -25.23 10.21 0.38
N ILE A 219 -24.39 10.94 1.09
CA ILE A 219 -22.94 10.70 1.16
C ILE A 219 -22.65 9.32 1.74
N CYS A 220 -23.28 8.93 2.84
CA CYS A 220 -23.12 7.60 3.43
C CYS A 220 -23.55 6.50 2.44
N ALA A 221 -24.68 6.67 1.75
CA ALA A 221 -25.14 5.73 0.75
C ALA A 221 -24.17 5.62 -0.44
N LEU A 222 -23.61 6.75 -0.88
CA LEU A 222 -22.61 6.80 -1.95
C LEU A 222 -21.32 6.06 -1.55
N VAL A 223 -20.82 6.26 -0.33
CA VAL A 223 -19.62 5.55 0.18
C VAL A 223 -19.85 4.04 0.18
N VAL A 224 -21.01 3.57 0.64
CA VAL A 224 -21.36 2.14 0.62
C VAL A 224 -21.44 1.61 -0.82
N LEU A 225 -22.04 2.36 -1.73
CA LEU A 225 -22.18 2.00 -3.14
C LEU A 225 -20.81 1.90 -3.81
N VAL A 226 -19.94 2.91 -3.62
CA VAL A 226 -18.57 2.92 -4.16
C VAL A 226 -17.76 1.78 -3.57
N THR A 227 -17.86 1.53 -2.27
CA THR A 227 -17.19 0.38 -1.62
C THR A 227 -17.63 -0.94 -2.26
N GLY A 228 -18.94 -1.14 -2.47
CA GLY A 228 -19.46 -2.32 -3.13
C GLY A 228 -18.97 -2.47 -4.57
N PHE A 229 -18.91 -1.37 -5.31
CA PHE A 229 -18.37 -1.34 -6.67
C PHE A 229 -16.87 -1.70 -6.70
N VAL A 230 -16.08 -1.14 -5.79
CA VAL A 230 -14.64 -1.46 -5.65
C VAL A 230 -14.44 -2.94 -5.36
N VAL A 231 -15.19 -3.51 -4.41
CA VAL A 231 -15.13 -4.95 -4.08
C VAL A 231 -15.49 -5.81 -5.30
N PHE A 232 -16.51 -5.41 -6.06
CA PHE A 232 -16.94 -6.13 -7.26
C PHE A 232 -15.83 -6.15 -8.32
N VAL A 233 -15.22 -5.00 -8.62
CA VAL A 233 -14.15 -4.89 -9.62
C VAL A 233 -12.88 -5.62 -9.18
N GLU A 234 -12.48 -5.49 -7.90
CA GLU A 234 -11.27 -6.14 -7.39
C GLU A 234 -11.38 -7.67 -7.34
N LYS A 235 -12.58 -8.22 -7.21
CA LYS A 235 -12.84 -9.66 -7.36
C LYS A 235 -12.81 -10.12 -8.80
N GLY A 236 -12.94 -9.21 -9.75
CA GLY A 236 -12.98 -9.50 -11.17
C GLY A 236 -11.69 -10.16 -11.67
N GLN A 237 -11.82 -11.30 -12.34
CA GLN A 237 -10.70 -12.05 -12.91
C GLN A 237 -11.01 -12.48 -14.34
N ARG A 238 -10.04 -12.28 -15.24
CA ARG A 238 -10.05 -12.89 -16.57
C ARG A 238 -9.37 -14.25 -16.50
N LYS A 239 -10.12 -15.32 -16.71
CA LYS A 239 -9.61 -16.70 -16.74
C LYS A 239 -9.22 -17.07 -18.16
N ILE A 240 -7.93 -17.33 -18.40
CA ILE A 240 -7.42 -17.84 -19.69
C ILE A 240 -7.39 -19.36 -19.59
N LEU A 241 -8.06 -20.04 -20.52
CA LEU A 241 -8.05 -21.50 -20.58
C LEU A 241 -6.66 -21.99 -20.96
N VAL A 242 -6.13 -22.94 -20.19
CA VAL A 242 -4.85 -23.57 -20.42
C VAL A 242 -5.04 -25.08 -20.37
N ASN A 243 -4.64 -25.77 -21.45
CA ASN A 243 -4.73 -27.22 -21.54
C ASN A 243 -3.35 -27.84 -21.34
N TYR A 244 -3.30 -28.91 -20.58
CA TYR A 244 -2.10 -29.73 -20.44
C TYR A 244 -2.13 -30.86 -21.45
N ALA A 245 -0.97 -31.15 -22.09
CA ALA A 245 -0.85 -32.25 -23.01
C ALA A 245 -1.13 -33.60 -22.32
N LYS A 246 -1.82 -34.49 -23.00
CA LYS A 246 -2.02 -35.87 -22.54
C LYS A 246 -0.68 -36.55 -22.36
N ARG A 247 -0.43 -37.15 -21.21
CA ARG A 247 0.82 -37.86 -20.92
C ARG A 247 0.52 -39.33 -20.86
N GLN A 248 1.21 -40.08 -21.72
CA GLN A 248 1.14 -41.53 -21.71
C GLN A 248 2.33 -42.07 -20.90
N VAL A 249 2.04 -42.85 -19.88
CA VAL A 249 3.06 -43.55 -19.07
C VAL A 249 2.73 -45.02 -19.13
N GLY A 250 3.47 -45.76 -19.98
CA GLY A 250 3.21 -47.16 -20.30
C GLY A 250 1.85 -47.30 -21.04
N ASN A 251 1.02 -48.25 -20.61
CA ASN A 251 -0.32 -48.50 -21.19
C ASN A 251 -1.43 -47.60 -20.64
N LYS A 252 -1.12 -46.68 -19.70
CA LYS A 252 -2.09 -45.78 -19.13
C LYS A 252 -1.96 -44.36 -19.71
N VAL A 253 -3.05 -43.88 -20.31
CA VAL A 253 -3.14 -42.50 -20.81
C VAL A 253 -3.76 -41.67 -19.71
N TYR A 254 -2.98 -40.74 -19.13
CA TYR A 254 -3.49 -39.72 -18.23
C TYR A 254 -4.11 -38.62 -19.09
N GLY A 255 -5.43 -38.43 -18.94
CA GLY A 255 -6.16 -37.37 -19.67
C GLY A 255 -5.60 -35.98 -19.40
N GLY A 256 -5.50 -35.18 -20.45
CA GLY A 256 -5.10 -33.78 -20.29
C GLY A 256 -6.10 -33.06 -19.39
N GLN A 257 -5.61 -32.45 -18.32
CA GLN A 257 -6.43 -31.60 -17.46
C GLN A 257 -6.49 -30.19 -18.06
N SER A 258 -7.67 -29.61 -18.10
CA SER A 258 -7.84 -28.20 -18.42
C SER A 258 -7.76 -27.39 -17.13
N SER A 259 -6.95 -26.38 -17.11
CA SER A 259 -6.82 -25.43 -16.02
C SER A 259 -7.04 -24.02 -16.53
N HIS A 260 -7.12 -23.05 -15.64
CA HIS A 260 -7.28 -21.64 -16.00
C HIS A 260 -6.17 -20.82 -15.37
N LEU A 261 -5.57 -19.93 -16.16
CA LEU A 261 -4.67 -18.90 -15.67
C LEU A 261 -5.52 -17.68 -15.28
N PRO A 262 -5.70 -17.37 -13.97
CA PRO A 262 -6.47 -16.22 -13.54
C PRO A 262 -5.60 -14.96 -13.64
N LEU A 263 -6.09 -13.95 -14.37
CA LEU A 263 -5.53 -12.60 -14.39
C LEU A 263 -6.51 -11.67 -13.70
N LYS A 264 -6.10 -10.99 -12.63
CA LYS A 264 -6.95 -10.00 -11.95
C LYS A 264 -7.24 -8.82 -12.89
N LEU A 265 -8.40 -8.21 -12.77
CA LEU A 265 -8.77 -7.01 -13.53
C LEU A 265 -7.83 -5.85 -13.16
N ASN A 266 -7.55 -5.71 -11.86
CA ASN A 266 -6.55 -4.80 -11.33
C ASN A 266 -5.33 -5.59 -10.87
N MET A 267 -4.31 -5.74 -11.76
CA MET A 267 -3.06 -6.41 -11.43
C MET A 267 -2.14 -5.56 -10.58
N SER A 268 -2.26 -4.25 -10.65
CA SER A 268 -1.41 -3.30 -9.94
C SER A 268 -1.85 -3.03 -8.50
N GLY A 269 -3.09 -3.40 -8.13
CA GLY A 269 -3.64 -3.20 -6.79
C GLY A 269 -3.74 -1.72 -6.39
N VAL A 270 -3.42 -1.42 -5.14
CA VAL A 270 -3.45 -0.05 -4.56
C VAL A 270 -2.14 0.72 -4.71
N ILE A 271 -1.10 0.09 -5.23
CA ILE A 271 0.25 0.68 -5.28
C ILE A 271 0.31 1.91 -6.18
N PRO A 272 -0.29 1.95 -7.40
CA PRO A 272 -0.23 3.11 -8.28
C PRO A 272 -0.79 4.41 -7.66
N PRO A 273 -1.96 4.43 -7.03
CA PRO A 273 -2.45 5.63 -6.35
C PRO A 273 -1.55 6.10 -5.21
N ILE A 274 -0.96 5.16 -4.45
CA ILE A 274 -0.01 5.50 -3.38
C ILE A 274 1.25 6.13 -3.97
N PHE A 275 1.76 5.60 -5.07
CA PHE A 275 2.92 6.14 -5.77
C PHE A 275 2.64 7.52 -6.36
N ALA A 276 1.49 7.68 -7.03
CA ALA A 276 1.08 8.95 -7.61
C ALA A 276 0.96 10.03 -6.52
N SER A 277 0.29 9.74 -5.41
CA SER A 277 0.17 10.68 -4.29
C SER A 277 1.53 11.02 -3.67
N SER A 278 2.40 10.03 -3.46
CA SER A 278 3.73 10.25 -2.87
C SER A 278 4.62 11.15 -3.73
N ILE A 279 4.62 10.94 -5.06
CA ILE A 279 5.42 11.75 -5.98
C ILE A 279 4.93 13.18 -6.08
N ILE A 280 3.61 13.41 -6.01
CA ILE A 280 3.05 14.77 -6.05
C ILE A 280 3.23 15.47 -4.71
N LEU A 281 3.03 14.75 -3.60
CA LEU A 281 3.14 15.31 -2.26
C LEU A 281 4.58 15.73 -1.92
N PHE A 282 5.60 15.01 -2.41
CA PHE A 282 6.99 15.31 -2.09
C PHE A 282 7.43 16.71 -2.54
N PRO A 283 7.31 17.10 -3.84
CA PRO A 283 7.66 18.45 -4.27
C PRO A 283 6.76 19.52 -3.64
N ALA A 284 5.47 19.23 -3.47
CA ALA A 284 4.51 20.16 -2.91
C ALA A 284 4.79 20.48 -1.43
N THR A 285 5.15 19.47 -0.62
CA THR A 285 5.57 19.67 0.77
C THR A 285 6.92 20.37 0.85
N ALA A 286 7.89 19.98 0.05
CA ALA A 286 9.20 20.66 -0.01
C ALA A 286 9.05 22.14 -0.39
N ALA A 287 8.20 22.46 -1.36
CA ALA A 287 7.92 23.84 -1.74
C ALA A 287 7.21 24.61 -0.61
N GLY A 288 6.31 23.98 0.14
CA GLY A 288 5.66 24.57 1.31
C GLY A 288 6.65 24.89 2.44
N TRP A 289 7.61 24.01 2.70
CA TRP A 289 8.60 24.16 3.77
C TRP A 289 9.66 25.21 3.46
N PHE A 290 10.22 25.17 2.26
CA PHE A 290 11.29 26.09 1.86
C PHE A 290 10.79 27.41 1.26
N GLY A 291 9.53 27.48 0.82
CA GLY A 291 8.91 28.67 0.28
C GLY A 291 8.62 29.77 1.32
N SER A 292 8.77 29.49 2.62
CA SER A 292 8.58 30.48 3.69
C SER A 292 9.72 31.51 3.80
N GLY A 293 10.87 31.26 3.15
CA GLY A 293 12.01 32.17 3.13
C GLY A 293 11.81 33.34 2.18
N ASN A 294 12.39 34.51 2.56
CA ASN A 294 12.40 35.71 1.72
C ASN A 294 13.12 35.43 0.38
N GLY A 295 12.40 35.44 -0.74
CA GLY A 295 12.95 35.38 -2.09
C GLY A 295 12.49 34.20 -2.97
N MET A 296 11.76 33.21 -2.44
CA MET A 296 11.31 32.01 -3.21
C MET A 296 9.79 31.96 -3.40
N THR A 297 9.19 33.06 -3.84
CA THR A 297 7.72 33.15 -4.07
C THR A 297 7.22 32.14 -5.08
N TRP A 298 8.02 31.81 -6.10
CA TRP A 298 7.69 30.79 -7.10
C TRP A 298 7.46 29.39 -6.51
N LEU A 299 8.12 29.04 -5.38
CA LEU A 299 7.88 27.79 -4.69
C LEU A 299 6.49 27.76 -4.04
N LYS A 300 6.04 28.91 -3.51
CA LYS A 300 4.66 29.03 -2.96
C LYS A 300 3.61 28.84 -4.04
N ASP A 301 3.86 29.40 -5.23
CA ASP A 301 2.96 29.26 -6.38
C ASP A 301 2.88 27.80 -6.85
N ILE A 302 4.01 27.09 -6.86
CA ILE A 302 4.04 25.64 -7.14
C ILE A 302 3.25 24.86 -6.08
N ALA A 303 3.50 25.13 -4.79
CA ALA A 303 2.77 24.46 -3.70
C ALA A 303 1.26 24.73 -3.78
N ALA A 304 0.86 25.95 -4.08
CA ALA A 304 -0.55 26.31 -4.25
C ALA A 304 -1.18 25.61 -5.46
N THR A 305 -0.45 25.51 -6.58
CA THR A 305 -0.92 24.87 -7.80
C THR A 305 -1.04 23.32 -7.65
N LEU A 306 -0.15 22.73 -6.86
CA LEU A 306 -0.16 21.30 -6.54
C LEU A 306 -1.05 20.96 -5.32
N SER A 307 -1.83 21.90 -4.82
CA SER A 307 -2.77 21.64 -3.72
C SER A 307 -3.97 20.82 -4.20
N PRO A 308 -4.48 19.90 -3.35
CA PRO A 308 -5.70 19.15 -3.64
C PRO A 308 -6.86 20.09 -3.99
N GLY A 309 -7.67 19.70 -4.99
CA GLY A 309 -8.77 20.53 -5.48
C GLY A 309 -8.42 21.47 -6.64
N GLN A 310 -7.15 21.66 -6.98
CA GLN A 310 -6.76 22.43 -8.16
C GLN A 310 -6.86 21.58 -9.44
N PRO A 311 -7.32 22.14 -10.58
CA PRO A 311 -7.45 21.39 -11.84
C PRO A 311 -6.14 20.74 -12.29
N ILE A 312 -5.01 21.43 -12.11
CA ILE A 312 -3.69 20.93 -12.47
C ILE A 312 -3.31 19.72 -11.60
N TYR A 313 -3.58 19.78 -10.30
CA TYR A 313 -3.39 18.65 -9.39
C TYR A 313 -4.19 17.43 -9.86
N VAL A 314 -5.48 17.60 -10.16
CA VAL A 314 -6.35 16.51 -10.62
C VAL A 314 -5.86 15.88 -11.91
N MET A 315 -5.44 16.69 -12.90
CA MET A 315 -4.89 16.19 -14.16
C MET A 315 -3.57 15.44 -13.97
N LEU A 316 -2.66 16.00 -13.18
CA LEU A 316 -1.37 15.39 -12.89
C LEU A 316 -1.54 14.07 -12.13
N TYR A 317 -2.45 14.06 -11.15
CA TYR A 317 -2.73 12.88 -10.34
C TYR A 317 -3.36 11.75 -11.18
N ALA A 318 -4.34 12.06 -12.03
CA ALA A 318 -4.92 11.10 -12.96
C ALA A 318 -3.88 10.50 -13.91
N THR A 319 -3.04 11.37 -14.51
CA THR A 319 -1.96 10.94 -15.41
C THR A 319 -0.93 10.06 -14.69
N ALA A 320 -0.55 10.45 -13.48
CA ALA A 320 0.38 9.67 -12.67
C ALA A 320 -0.18 8.30 -12.28
N ILE A 321 -1.46 8.21 -11.90
CA ILE A 321 -2.11 6.93 -11.62
C ILE A 321 -2.05 6.00 -12.84
N ILE A 322 -2.45 6.51 -14.02
CA ILE A 322 -2.45 5.71 -15.26
C ILE A 322 -1.02 5.25 -15.57
N PHE A 323 -0.04 6.16 -15.52
CA PHE A 323 1.36 5.83 -15.75
C PHE A 323 1.85 4.73 -14.80
N PHE A 324 1.61 4.87 -13.50
CA PHE A 324 2.05 3.88 -12.52
C PHE A 324 1.30 2.55 -12.60
N CYS A 325 0.05 2.54 -13.07
CA CYS A 325 -0.67 1.29 -13.34
C CYS A 325 0.05 0.46 -14.40
N PHE A 326 0.42 1.06 -15.53
CA PHE A 326 1.16 0.38 -16.58
C PHE A 326 2.57 0.00 -16.14
N PHE A 327 3.26 0.94 -15.52
CA PHE A 327 4.61 0.74 -15.01
C PHE A 327 4.69 -0.43 -14.02
N TYR A 328 3.82 -0.44 -13.02
CA TYR A 328 3.83 -1.47 -11.98
C TYR A 328 3.40 -2.84 -12.52
N THR A 329 2.42 -2.88 -13.41
CA THR A 329 2.00 -4.13 -14.05
C THR A 329 3.15 -4.74 -14.86
N ALA A 330 3.89 -3.92 -15.63
CA ALA A 330 5.06 -4.38 -16.36
C ALA A 330 6.21 -4.85 -15.45
N LEU A 331 6.33 -4.26 -14.24
CA LEU A 331 7.35 -4.64 -13.27
C LEU A 331 7.06 -5.99 -12.60
N VAL A 332 5.79 -6.23 -12.25
CA VAL A 332 5.36 -7.39 -11.45
C VAL A 332 5.09 -8.60 -12.32
N PHE A 333 4.56 -8.41 -13.52
CA PHE A 333 4.17 -9.51 -14.39
C PHE A 333 5.04 -9.59 -15.65
N ASN A 334 5.80 -10.68 -15.74
CA ASN A 334 6.61 -10.99 -16.92
C ASN A 334 5.88 -12.00 -17.82
N SER A 335 5.27 -11.50 -18.89
CA SER A 335 4.50 -12.32 -19.85
C SER A 335 5.36 -13.40 -20.52
N LYS A 336 6.65 -13.08 -20.78
CA LYS A 336 7.58 -14.02 -21.42
C LYS A 336 7.95 -15.18 -20.48
N GLU A 337 8.31 -14.87 -19.25
CA GLU A 337 8.63 -15.87 -18.24
C GLU A 337 7.42 -16.78 -17.93
N THR A 338 6.22 -16.21 -17.87
CA THR A 338 4.98 -16.97 -17.68
C THR A 338 4.73 -17.92 -18.86
N ALA A 339 4.92 -17.46 -20.10
CA ALA A 339 4.76 -18.30 -21.29
C ALA A 339 5.81 -19.41 -21.36
N ASP A 340 7.06 -19.14 -20.97
CA ASP A 340 8.13 -20.14 -20.91
C ASP A 340 7.86 -21.18 -19.82
N ASN A 341 7.34 -20.78 -18.68
CA ASN A 341 6.95 -21.69 -17.59
C ASN A 341 5.79 -22.59 -18.02
N LEU A 342 4.79 -22.06 -18.72
CA LEU A 342 3.71 -22.84 -19.32
C LEU A 342 4.25 -23.86 -20.33
N LYS A 343 5.17 -23.44 -21.21
CA LYS A 343 5.81 -24.32 -22.18
C LYS A 343 6.59 -25.44 -21.50
N LYS A 344 7.38 -25.12 -20.47
CA LYS A 344 8.14 -26.12 -19.68
C LYS A 344 7.23 -27.13 -18.98
N SER A 345 6.04 -26.69 -18.53
CA SER A 345 5.05 -27.54 -17.88
C SER A 345 4.24 -28.40 -18.87
N GLY A 346 4.46 -28.27 -20.19
CA GLY A 346 3.66 -28.91 -21.21
C GLY A 346 2.25 -28.37 -21.35
N ALA A 347 2.02 -27.15 -20.84
CA ALA A 347 0.75 -26.45 -20.89
C ALA A 347 0.70 -25.52 -22.11
N PHE A 348 -0.45 -25.41 -22.74
CA PHE A 348 -0.64 -24.53 -23.90
C PHE A 348 -2.02 -23.88 -23.88
N VAL A 349 -2.12 -22.70 -24.48
CA VAL A 349 -3.39 -22.01 -24.71
C VAL A 349 -3.99 -22.56 -26.02
N PRO A 350 -5.26 -23.02 -26.03
CA PRO A 350 -5.89 -23.55 -27.24
C PRO A 350 -5.82 -22.56 -28.40
N GLY A 351 -5.36 -23.01 -29.56
CA GLY A 351 -5.27 -22.19 -30.77
C GLY A 351 -4.03 -21.29 -30.86
N ILE A 352 -3.11 -21.31 -29.87
CA ILE A 352 -1.91 -20.46 -29.85
C ILE A 352 -0.66 -21.33 -29.67
N ARG A 353 0.39 -21.08 -30.45
CA ARG A 353 1.66 -21.80 -30.33
C ARG A 353 2.33 -21.49 -28.98
N PRO A 354 2.82 -22.51 -28.24
CA PRO A 354 3.57 -22.33 -27.02
C PRO A 354 4.85 -21.51 -27.25
N GLY A 355 5.19 -20.60 -26.33
CA GLY A 355 6.36 -19.73 -26.38
C GLY A 355 6.02 -18.27 -26.70
N ASP A 356 6.75 -17.62 -27.60
CA ASP A 356 6.63 -16.19 -27.88
C ASP A 356 5.23 -15.72 -28.29
N GLN A 357 4.48 -16.56 -29.04
CA GLN A 357 3.11 -16.22 -29.41
C GLN A 357 2.17 -16.21 -28.20
N THR A 358 2.34 -17.14 -27.27
CA THR A 358 1.63 -17.17 -26.01
C THR A 358 1.99 -15.96 -25.16
N ALA A 359 3.26 -15.56 -25.11
CA ALA A 359 3.71 -14.37 -24.40
C ALA A 359 3.04 -13.10 -24.96
N ARG A 360 3.03 -12.92 -26.27
CA ARG A 360 2.35 -11.77 -26.93
C ARG A 360 0.85 -11.76 -26.69
N TYR A 361 0.21 -12.91 -26.67
CA TYR A 361 -1.22 -13.02 -26.38
C TYR A 361 -1.54 -12.61 -24.94
N ILE A 362 -0.78 -13.13 -23.98
CA ILE A 362 -0.92 -12.76 -22.57
C ILE A 362 -0.68 -11.26 -22.38
N ASP A 363 0.37 -10.72 -22.99
CA ASP A 363 0.72 -9.30 -22.94
C ASP A 363 -0.38 -8.40 -23.48
N LYS A 364 -0.99 -8.77 -24.60
CA LYS A 364 -2.13 -8.06 -25.19
C LYS A 364 -3.35 -8.05 -24.27
N ILE A 365 -3.64 -9.17 -23.60
CA ILE A 365 -4.74 -9.23 -22.62
C ILE A 365 -4.40 -8.38 -21.41
N LEU A 366 -3.17 -8.49 -20.90
CA LEU A 366 -2.69 -7.74 -19.75
C LEU A 366 -2.78 -6.24 -19.96
N THR A 367 -2.32 -5.74 -21.12
CA THR A 367 -2.40 -4.32 -21.48
C THR A 367 -3.86 -3.80 -21.47
N ARG A 368 -4.80 -4.59 -22.00
CA ARG A 368 -6.22 -4.22 -21.98
C ARG A 368 -6.81 -4.23 -20.57
N LEU A 369 -6.45 -5.23 -19.75
CA LEU A 369 -6.90 -5.30 -18.36
C LEU A 369 -6.30 -4.13 -17.54
N THR A 370 -5.04 -3.82 -17.75
CA THR A 370 -4.37 -2.70 -17.09
C THR A 370 -5.00 -1.37 -17.45
N LEU A 371 -5.37 -1.15 -18.72
CA LEU A 371 -6.09 0.05 -19.13
C LEU A 371 -7.44 0.17 -18.43
N ALA A 372 -8.23 -0.90 -18.43
CA ALA A 372 -9.53 -0.91 -17.74
C ALA A 372 -9.36 -0.68 -16.22
N GLY A 373 -8.37 -1.33 -15.61
CA GLY A 373 -8.02 -1.15 -14.20
C GLY A 373 -7.55 0.28 -13.90
N ALA A 374 -6.73 0.88 -14.76
CA ALA A 374 -6.24 2.25 -14.60
C ALA A 374 -7.39 3.27 -14.64
N ILE A 375 -8.30 3.14 -15.60
CA ILE A 375 -9.49 4.01 -15.69
C ILE A 375 -10.35 3.86 -14.43
N TYR A 376 -10.62 2.63 -14.02
CA TYR A 376 -11.38 2.34 -12.81
C TYR A 376 -10.75 2.99 -11.56
N ILE A 377 -9.45 2.77 -11.33
CA ILE A 377 -8.73 3.35 -10.18
C ILE A 377 -8.78 4.87 -10.24
N THR A 378 -8.54 5.46 -11.41
CA THR A 378 -8.56 6.93 -11.58
C THR A 378 -9.93 7.49 -11.24
N VAL A 379 -11.02 6.89 -11.73
CA VAL A 379 -12.39 7.32 -11.42
C VAL A 379 -12.66 7.23 -9.90
N VAL A 380 -12.31 6.11 -9.27
CA VAL A 380 -12.54 5.92 -7.84
C VAL A 380 -11.72 6.91 -7.00
N CYS A 381 -10.47 7.19 -7.39
CA CYS A 381 -9.61 8.12 -6.66
C CYS A 381 -10.02 9.58 -6.83
N LEU A 382 -10.55 9.96 -7.99
CA LEU A 382 -10.97 11.34 -8.26
C LEU A 382 -12.39 11.65 -7.79
N LEU A 383 -13.24 10.65 -7.59
CA LEU A 383 -14.63 10.85 -7.20
C LEU A 383 -14.79 11.70 -5.93
N PRO A 384 -14.05 11.45 -4.82
CA PRO A 384 -14.14 12.29 -3.64
C PRO A 384 -13.61 13.72 -3.84
N GLU A 385 -12.61 13.91 -4.70
CA GLU A 385 -12.11 15.25 -5.03
C GLU A 385 -13.22 16.10 -5.66
N PHE A 386 -14.02 15.52 -6.55
CA PHE A 386 -15.19 16.20 -7.13
C PHE A 386 -16.28 16.49 -6.07
N LEU A 387 -16.48 15.60 -5.11
CA LEU A 387 -17.45 15.79 -4.03
C LEU A 387 -17.03 16.93 -3.09
N ILE A 388 -15.75 17.01 -2.73
CA ILE A 388 -15.19 18.09 -1.91
C ILE A 388 -15.37 19.43 -2.62
N LEU A 389 -15.05 19.51 -3.91
CA LEU A 389 -15.17 20.74 -4.71
C LEU A 389 -16.61 21.24 -4.84
N LYS A 390 -17.60 20.33 -4.96
CA LYS A 390 -19.00 20.74 -5.15
C LYS A 390 -19.77 21.01 -3.85
N TRP A 391 -19.47 20.26 -2.78
CA TRP A 391 -20.29 20.27 -1.57
C TRP A 391 -19.56 20.73 -0.33
N ASN A 392 -18.30 21.17 -0.43
CA ASN A 392 -17.45 21.62 0.69
C ASN A 392 -17.51 20.66 1.91
N VAL A 393 -17.65 19.39 1.64
CA VAL A 393 -17.70 18.37 2.69
C VAL A 393 -16.29 18.25 3.25
N PRO A 394 -16.07 18.40 4.55
CA PRO A 394 -14.79 18.13 5.17
C PRO A 394 -14.57 16.60 5.21
N PHE A 395 -14.48 16.00 4.05
CA PHE A 395 -14.39 14.55 3.92
C PHE A 395 -12.93 14.15 3.79
N TYR A 396 -12.36 13.65 4.88
CA TYR A 396 -11.04 13.02 4.93
C TYR A 396 -10.96 11.68 4.18
N PHE A 397 -12.05 11.26 3.54
CA PHE A 397 -12.07 10.08 2.69
C PHE A 397 -11.71 10.44 1.25
N GLY A 398 -10.43 10.71 1.00
CA GLY A 398 -9.92 10.67 -0.36
C GLY A 398 -10.21 9.30 -1.00
N GLY A 399 -10.44 9.25 -2.31
CA GLY A 399 -10.69 7.99 -3.01
C GLY A 399 -9.58 6.95 -2.84
N THR A 400 -8.35 7.42 -2.67
CA THR A 400 -7.19 6.60 -2.32
C THR A 400 -7.38 5.88 -1.00
N SER A 401 -7.89 6.55 0.03
CA SER A 401 -8.10 5.96 1.36
C SER A 401 -9.12 4.83 1.32
N LEU A 402 -10.25 5.06 0.65
CA LEU A 402 -11.30 4.07 0.50
C LEU A 402 -10.80 2.85 -0.28
N LEU A 403 -10.08 3.09 -1.37
CA LEU A 403 -9.50 2.04 -2.19
C LEU A 403 -8.48 1.22 -1.39
N ILE A 404 -7.60 1.87 -0.60
CA ILE A 404 -6.63 1.19 0.27
C ILE A 404 -7.36 0.35 1.31
N ILE A 405 -8.38 0.88 1.99
CA ILE A 405 -9.16 0.13 2.98
C ILE A 405 -9.72 -1.14 2.37
N VAL A 406 -10.40 -1.04 1.23
CA VAL A 406 -11.06 -2.19 0.60
C VAL A 406 -10.05 -3.22 0.13
N VAL A 407 -9.02 -2.80 -0.62
CA VAL A 407 -8.08 -3.75 -1.24
C VAL A 407 -7.19 -4.42 -0.20
N VAL A 408 -6.69 -3.67 0.80
CA VAL A 408 -5.89 -4.27 1.88
C VAL A 408 -6.72 -5.26 2.70
N THR A 409 -7.98 -4.93 2.98
CA THR A 409 -8.89 -5.86 3.68
C THR A 409 -9.13 -7.11 2.84
N MET A 410 -9.35 -6.98 1.52
CA MET A 410 -9.56 -8.11 0.62
C MET A 410 -8.30 -8.99 0.51
N ASP A 411 -7.13 -8.40 0.38
CA ASP A 411 -5.86 -9.13 0.32
C ASP A 411 -5.59 -9.86 1.64
N PHE A 412 -5.86 -9.22 2.77
CA PHE A 412 -5.77 -9.84 4.09
C PHE A 412 -6.72 -11.05 4.21
N MET A 413 -7.99 -10.87 3.86
CA MET A 413 -8.99 -11.97 3.88
C MET A 413 -8.61 -13.11 2.94
N SER A 414 -8.10 -12.81 1.75
CA SER A 414 -7.63 -13.80 0.78
C SER A 414 -6.48 -14.64 1.35
N GLN A 415 -5.52 -14.00 2.02
CA GLN A 415 -4.39 -14.70 2.65
C GLN A 415 -4.83 -15.56 3.82
N VAL A 416 -5.75 -15.06 4.67
CA VAL A 416 -6.34 -15.84 5.76
C VAL A 416 -7.08 -17.06 5.21
N GLN A 417 -7.88 -16.89 4.15
CA GLN A 417 -8.60 -17.99 3.50
C GLN A 417 -7.63 -19.03 2.92
N ALA A 418 -6.57 -18.59 2.23
CA ALA A 418 -5.55 -19.48 1.69
C ALA A 418 -4.86 -20.30 2.80
N TYR A 419 -4.60 -19.67 3.94
CA TYR A 419 -4.01 -20.33 5.11
C TYR A 419 -4.96 -21.38 5.70
N VAL A 420 -6.25 -21.05 5.87
CA VAL A 420 -7.27 -21.97 6.37
C VAL A 420 -7.45 -23.15 5.43
N MET A 421 -7.54 -22.91 4.12
CA MET A 421 -7.69 -23.96 3.11
C MET A 421 -6.48 -24.91 3.09
N SER A 422 -5.26 -24.39 3.16
CA SER A 422 -4.05 -25.20 3.18
C SER A 422 -4.03 -26.16 4.38
N HIS A 423 -4.44 -25.70 5.55
CA HIS A 423 -4.56 -26.55 6.75
C HIS A 423 -5.70 -27.58 6.69
N GLN A 424 -6.83 -27.22 6.08
CA GLN A 424 -7.92 -28.17 5.86
C GLN A 424 -7.47 -29.30 4.92
N TYR A 425 -6.76 -28.96 3.87
CA TYR A 425 -6.22 -29.94 2.91
C TYR A 425 -5.21 -30.88 3.57
N GLU A 426 -4.30 -30.37 4.39
CA GLU A 426 -3.38 -31.18 5.18
C GLU A 426 -4.08 -32.11 6.16
N SER A 427 -5.16 -31.63 6.79
CA SER A 427 -5.95 -32.46 7.70
C SER A 427 -6.73 -33.59 6.99
N LEU A 428 -7.20 -33.30 5.77
CA LEU A 428 -7.85 -34.30 4.91
C LEU A 428 -6.84 -35.33 4.41
N LEU A 429 -5.65 -34.94 4.01
CA LEU A 429 -4.56 -35.83 3.64
C LEU A 429 -4.13 -36.71 4.81
N LYS A 430 -4.05 -36.20 6.03
CA LYS A 430 -3.78 -36.98 7.24
C LYS A 430 -4.93 -37.93 7.60
N LYS A 431 -6.19 -37.58 7.32
CA LYS A 431 -7.36 -38.46 7.52
C LYS A 431 -7.53 -39.50 6.40
N ALA A 432 -7.26 -39.13 5.17
CA ALA A 432 -7.19 -40.01 4.01
C ALA A 432 -5.95 -40.92 4.06
N ASN A 433 -5.14 -40.77 5.14
CA ASN A 433 -3.96 -41.55 5.36
C ASN A 433 -4.34 -43.02 5.17
N PHE A 434 -4.09 -43.47 4.09
CA PHE A 434 -3.17 -44.52 3.68
C PHE A 434 -2.87 -45.54 4.79
N LYS A 435 -3.87 -45.84 5.64
CA LYS A 435 -3.99 -47.08 6.37
C LYS A 435 -4.38 -48.17 5.36
N GLY A 436 -3.56 -48.42 4.38
CA GLY A 436 -3.91 -49.45 3.41
C GLY A 436 -2.99 -49.70 2.24
N ALA A 437 -1.95 -48.95 2.07
CA ALA A 437 -0.91 -49.28 1.09
C ALA A 437 0.37 -49.72 1.81
N GLY A 438 0.29 -50.86 2.49
CA GLY A 438 1.45 -51.68 2.76
C GLY A 438 2.01 -52.12 1.40
N PHE A 439 2.97 -51.40 0.85
CA PHE A 439 3.84 -51.94 -0.15
C PHE A 439 4.68 -53.05 0.50
N PRO A 440 4.55 -54.31 0.07
CA PRO A 440 5.51 -55.31 0.51
C PRO A 440 6.88 -54.89 -0.04
N ALA A 441 7.83 -54.75 0.86
CA ALA A 441 9.23 -54.60 0.51
C ALA A 441 9.63 -55.80 -0.43
N ARG A 442 10.02 -55.49 -1.63
CA ARG A 442 10.84 -56.32 -2.48
C ARG A 442 12.00 -55.49 -3.01
#